data_09f6efae2d8858ffcf80acc32e2ed139
#
_entry.id   09f6efae2d8858ffcf80acc32e2ed139
#
_cell.length_a   1.000
_cell.length_b   1.000
_cell.length_c   1.000
_cell.angle_alpha   90.00
_cell.angle_beta   90.00
_cell.angle_gamma   90.00
#
_symmetry.space_group_name_H-M   'P 1'
#
loop_
_entity.id
_entity.type
_entity.pdbx_description
1 polymer ?
#
loop_
_entity_poly.entity_id
_entity_poly.type
_entity_poly.pdbx_seq_one_letter_code
_entity_poly.pdbx_strand_id
1 'polypeptide(L)'
;MTLPFGATRLSACALVTTLFLLSPLTAQADQSLETVKLPALDLPAASLPEMTTAPDLLGALPSVEKPWKRLYCVEYARLRSGLAIFGDAKLWWSRARNLYDEFAQPAVDAVMVFSGSKRIRKGHVAVVTQIVSPREIVVDHANWQNHGEIDHNTPVLDVSSKNDWSAVRVWDVATRQFGTHIYRISGFIAGHSGVAAGS
;
A
#
# COMPACT_ATOMS: atom_id res chain seq x y z
N MET A 1 -46.50 10.06 48.36
CA MET A 1 -47.66 9.93 47.50
C MET A 1 -47.27 9.04 46.34
N THR A 2 -47.55 7.80 46.51
CA THR A 2 -48.00 6.70 45.61
C THR A 2 -47.37 6.60 44.20
N LEU A 3 -46.59 5.53 44.03
CA LEU A 3 -46.35 4.81 42.78
C LEU A 3 -47.68 4.18 42.25
N PRO A 4 -47.76 3.80 40.98
CA PRO A 4 -47.96 2.39 40.78
C PRO A 4 -47.14 1.72 39.66
N PHE A 5 -46.93 0.45 39.90
CA PHE A 5 -46.58 -0.71 39.11
C PHE A 5 -47.26 -0.81 37.75
N GLY A 6 -46.61 -1.38 36.77
CA GLY A 6 -47.16 -1.78 35.48
C GLY A 6 -46.34 -2.84 34.75
N ALA A 7 -46.56 -4.06 35.14
CA ALA A 7 -46.85 -5.29 34.36
C ALA A 7 -45.86 -5.74 33.25
N THR A 8 -45.19 -6.81 33.57
CA THR A 8 -44.57 -7.86 32.79
C THR A 8 -45.49 -8.46 31.70
N ARG A 9 -45.01 -8.58 30.46
CA ARG A 9 -45.55 -9.50 29.47
C ARG A 9 -44.47 -10.50 29.06
N LEU A 10 -44.62 -11.71 29.52
CA LEU A 10 -44.01 -12.94 28.99
C LEU A 10 -44.65 -13.27 27.65
N SER A 11 -43.83 -13.41 26.61
CA SER A 11 -44.23 -13.97 25.33
C SER A 11 -43.53 -15.32 25.14
N ALA A 12 -44.31 -16.36 25.13
CA ALA A 12 -43.89 -17.74 24.92
C ALA A 12 -43.47 -17.93 23.44
N CYS A 13 -42.26 -18.41 23.23
CA CYS A 13 -41.80 -18.81 21.91
C CYS A 13 -41.96 -20.33 21.79
N ALA A 14 -42.83 -20.74 20.87
CA ALA A 14 -43.10 -22.14 20.56
C ALA A 14 -41.92 -22.77 19.80
N LEU A 15 -41.42 -23.88 20.33
CA LEU A 15 -40.48 -24.77 19.66
C LEU A 15 -41.22 -25.59 18.58
N VAL A 16 -40.86 -25.37 17.33
CA VAL A 16 -41.22 -26.26 16.21
C VAL A 16 -40.05 -27.19 15.95
N THR A 17 -40.15 -28.42 16.38
CA THR A 17 -39.22 -29.51 16.07
C THR A 17 -39.63 -30.12 14.72
N THR A 18 -38.84 -29.84 13.69
CA THR A 18 -38.94 -30.51 12.39
C THR A 18 -38.02 -31.72 12.36
N LEU A 19 -38.61 -32.90 12.34
CA LEU A 19 -37.95 -34.20 12.24
C LEU A 19 -37.60 -34.45 10.75
N PHE A 20 -36.28 -34.38 10.40
CA PHE A 20 -35.80 -34.80 9.07
C PHE A 20 -35.51 -36.29 9.08
N LEU A 21 -36.33 -37.06 8.31
CA LEU A 21 -36.07 -38.45 7.98
C LEU A 21 -34.89 -38.57 7.03
N LEU A 22 -33.78 -39.18 7.48
CA LEU A 22 -32.68 -39.60 6.62
C LEU A 22 -33.07 -40.83 5.82
N SER A 23 -33.14 -40.72 4.51
CA SER A 23 -33.15 -41.86 3.57
C SER A 23 -31.73 -42.09 3.06
N PRO A 24 -31.20 -43.32 3.10
CA PRO A 24 -29.91 -43.59 2.49
C PRO A 24 -30.08 -43.79 0.98
N LEU A 25 -29.51 -42.91 0.17
CA LEU A 25 -29.40 -43.08 -1.28
C LEU A 25 -28.12 -43.85 -1.58
N THR A 26 -28.23 -45.13 -1.86
CA THR A 26 -27.13 -45.96 -2.39
C THR A 26 -26.94 -45.63 -3.86
N ALA A 27 -25.92 -44.84 -4.19
CA ALA A 27 -25.49 -44.63 -5.57
C ALA A 27 -24.48 -45.74 -5.95
N GLN A 28 -24.89 -46.67 -6.80
CA GLN A 28 -24.00 -47.56 -7.53
C GLN A 28 -23.35 -46.77 -8.65
N ALA A 29 -22.05 -46.58 -8.57
CA ALA A 29 -21.23 -46.04 -9.65
C ALA A 29 -20.70 -47.24 -10.46
N ASP A 30 -21.34 -47.53 -11.57
CA ASP A 30 -20.81 -48.37 -12.63
C ASP A 30 -19.89 -47.47 -13.49
N GLN A 31 -18.60 -47.56 -13.29
CA GLN A 31 -17.60 -46.87 -14.11
C GLN A 31 -16.98 -47.83 -15.12
N SER A 32 -17.65 -47.97 -16.25
CA SER A 32 -17.03 -48.51 -17.45
C SER A 32 -16.03 -47.51 -17.97
N LEU A 33 -14.73 -47.73 -17.73
CA LEU A 33 -13.65 -46.99 -18.31
C LEU A 33 -13.55 -47.33 -19.81
N GLU A 34 -14.22 -46.57 -20.66
CA GLU A 34 -13.89 -46.57 -22.09
C GLU A 34 -12.59 -45.78 -22.31
N THR A 35 -11.57 -46.51 -22.65
CA THR A 35 -10.29 -45.94 -23.06
C THR A 35 -10.43 -45.28 -24.43
N VAL A 36 -10.72 -43.97 -24.43
CA VAL A 36 -10.71 -43.17 -25.67
C VAL A 36 -9.26 -42.99 -26.10
N LYS A 37 -8.85 -43.78 -27.11
CA LYS A 37 -7.56 -43.65 -27.79
C LYS A 37 -7.59 -42.36 -28.64
N LEU A 38 -7.04 -41.27 -28.10
CA LEU A 38 -6.82 -40.03 -28.86
C LEU A 38 -5.75 -40.28 -29.94
N PRO A 39 -5.98 -39.84 -31.18
CA PRO A 39 -4.94 -39.86 -32.21
C PRO A 39 -3.81 -38.93 -31.82
N ALA A 40 -2.58 -39.41 -31.94
CA ALA A 40 -1.39 -38.58 -31.74
C ALA A 40 -1.41 -37.45 -32.79
N LEU A 41 -1.62 -36.23 -32.36
CA LEU A 41 -1.41 -35.02 -33.13
C LEU A 41 0.12 -34.80 -33.16
N ASP A 42 0.69 -35.07 -34.34
CA ASP A 42 2.08 -34.74 -34.64
C ASP A 42 2.17 -33.21 -34.79
N LEU A 43 2.39 -32.53 -33.67
CA LEU A 43 2.67 -31.08 -33.66
C LEU A 43 4.16 -30.91 -33.98
N PRO A 44 4.54 -30.12 -34.99
CA PRO A 44 5.93 -29.78 -35.20
C PRO A 44 6.47 -29.11 -33.93
N ALA A 45 7.66 -29.50 -33.50
CA ALA A 45 8.38 -28.89 -32.39
C ALA A 45 8.64 -27.41 -32.73
N ALA A 46 7.63 -26.58 -32.51
CA ALA A 46 7.85 -25.15 -32.44
C ALA A 46 8.72 -24.91 -31.22
N SER A 47 9.95 -24.48 -31.43
CA SER A 47 10.84 -24.00 -30.39
C SER A 47 10.06 -22.98 -29.53
N LEU A 48 9.84 -23.35 -28.27
CA LEU A 48 9.27 -22.44 -27.27
C LEU A 48 10.13 -21.18 -27.31
N PRO A 49 9.57 -19.99 -27.46
CA PRO A 49 10.35 -18.78 -27.27
C PRO A 49 10.95 -18.89 -25.86
N GLU A 50 12.26 -18.72 -25.79
CA GLU A 50 12.99 -18.58 -24.55
C GLU A 50 12.22 -17.57 -23.70
N MET A 51 11.64 -18.04 -22.58
CA MET A 51 10.99 -17.14 -21.64
C MET A 51 12.11 -16.25 -21.12
N THR A 52 12.27 -15.10 -21.80
CA THR A 52 13.02 -13.98 -21.25
C THR A 52 12.47 -13.79 -19.85
N THR A 53 13.31 -14.00 -18.87
CA THR A 53 13.01 -13.86 -17.45
C THR A 53 12.21 -12.57 -17.29
N ALA A 54 10.94 -12.69 -16.92
CA ALA A 54 10.11 -11.52 -16.67
C ALA A 54 10.88 -10.66 -15.67
N PRO A 55 11.06 -9.34 -15.91
CA PRO A 55 11.71 -8.49 -14.94
C PRO A 55 10.96 -8.65 -13.63
N ASP A 56 11.72 -8.87 -12.57
CA ASP A 56 11.30 -9.16 -11.22
C ASP A 56 10.12 -8.26 -10.79
N LEU A 57 8.89 -8.73 -11.03
CA LEU A 57 7.65 -8.03 -10.65
C LEU A 57 7.38 -8.13 -9.15
N LEU A 58 8.19 -8.91 -8.41
CA LEU A 58 8.27 -8.82 -6.98
C LEU A 58 9.18 -7.64 -6.64
N GLY A 59 8.59 -6.46 -6.45
CA GLY A 59 9.32 -5.30 -5.95
C GLY A 59 10.19 -5.69 -4.76
N ALA A 60 11.40 -5.14 -4.69
CA ALA A 60 12.35 -5.44 -3.64
C ALA A 60 11.68 -5.31 -2.26
N LEU A 61 11.95 -6.27 -1.37
CA LEU A 61 11.36 -6.27 -0.03
C LEU A 61 11.76 -5.02 0.76
N PRO A 62 10.89 -4.51 1.66
CA PRO A 62 11.24 -3.45 2.58
C PRO A 62 12.50 -3.78 3.37
N SER A 63 13.45 -2.87 3.41
CA SER A 63 14.74 -3.04 4.07
C SER A 63 15.23 -1.77 4.73
N VAL A 64 16.13 -1.90 5.69
CA VAL A 64 16.72 -0.76 6.41
C VAL A 64 18.22 -0.72 6.13
N GLU A 65 18.70 0.44 5.70
CA GLU A 65 20.11 0.73 5.53
C GLU A 65 20.60 1.63 6.66
N LYS A 66 21.72 1.27 7.27
CA LYS A 66 22.36 2.10 8.28
C LYS A 66 23.49 2.91 7.62
N PRO A 67 23.27 4.20 7.34
CA PRO A 67 24.28 5.03 6.73
C PRO A 67 25.44 5.31 7.72
N TRP A 68 26.64 5.60 7.19
CA TRP A 68 27.81 5.97 8.01
C TRP A 68 27.57 7.24 8.85
N LYS A 69 26.70 8.13 8.39
CA LYS A 69 26.26 9.34 9.07
C LYS A 69 24.73 9.36 9.10
N ARG A 70 24.20 9.66 10.27
CA ARG A 70 22.77 9.87 10.50
C ARG A 70 22.17 10.85 9.48
N LEU A 71 21.11 10.45 8.79
CA LEU A 71 20.39 11.28 7.82
C LEU A 71 19.00 11.67 8.35
N TYR A 72 18.58 12.89 8.04
CA TYR A 72 17.20 13.32 8.21
C TYR A 72 16.42 13.17 6.89
N CYS A 73 15.11 12.99 6.98
CA CYS A 73 14.26 12.82 5.81
C CYS A 73 14.42 13.91 4.75
N VAL A 74 14.57 15.16 5.17
CA VAL A 74 14.77 16.31 4.27
C VAL A 74 16.13 16.30 3.56
N GLU A 75 17.19 15.81 4.22
CA GLU A 75 18.50 15.65 3.60
C GLU A 75 18.47 14.52 2.58
N TYR A 76 17.90 13.39 2.95
CA TYR A 76 17.71 12.24 2.07
C TYR A 76 16.87 12.59 0.83
N ALA A 77 15.72 13.23 1.04
CA ALA A 77 14.84 13.62 -0.06
C ALA A 77 15.54 14.56 -1.06
N ARG A 78 16.32 15.56 -0.59
CA ARG A 78 17.12 16.41 -1.48
C ARG A 78 18.14 15.63 -2.31
N LEU A 79 18.85 14.71 -1.67
CA LEU A 79 19.86 13.87 -2.35
C LEU A 79 19.23 13.00 -3.45
N ARG A 80 18.02 12.47 -3.18
CA ARG A 80 17.34 11.54 -4.10
C ARG A 80 16.55 12.25 -5.21
N SER A 81 15.90 13.36 -4.91
CA SER A 81 15.00 14.06 -5.85
C SER A 81 15.65 15.25 -6.56
N GLY A 82 16.79 15.74 -6.07
CA GLY A 82 17.41 16.96 -6.56
C GLY A 82 16.67 18.26 -6.18
N LEU A 83 15.55 18.19 -5.42
CA LEU A 83 14.82 19.38 -5.02
C LEU A 83 15.59 20.20 -3.98
N ALA A 84 15.83 21.47 -4.24
CA ALA A 84 16.58 22.38 -3.34
C ALA A 84 15.64 23.05 -2.30
N ILE A 85 14.80 22.27 -1.61
CA ILE A 85 13.92 22.78 -0.55
C ILE A 85 14.55 22.52 0.82
N PHE A 86 14.61 23.56 1.67
CA PHE A 86 15.23 23.51 2.99
C PHE A 86 14.22 23.71 4.12
N GLY A 87 14.63 23.37 5.35
CA GLY A 87 13.84 23.52 6.57
C GLY A 87 12.91 22.32 6.85
N ASP A 88 11.99 22.52 7.79
CA ASP A 88 11.09 21.46 8.26
C ASP A 88 10.23 20.91 7.11
N ALA A 89 10.07 19.59 7.07
CA ALA A 89 9.35 18.88 6.00
C ALA A 89 7.91 19.38 5.81
N LYS A 90 7.19 19.73 6.88
CA LYS A 90 5.83 20.30 6.80
C LYS A 90 5.73 21.60 5.99
N LEU A 91 6.85 22.31 5.79
CA LEU A 91 6.92 23.55 5.03
C LEU A 91 7.24 23.31 3.54
N TRP A 92 7.61 22.10 3.18
CA TRP A 92 8.03 21.81 1.82
C TRP A 92 6.96 22.10 0.79
N TRP A 93 5.70 21.73 1.07
CA TRP A 93 4.56 22.01 0.20
C TRP A 93 4.44 23.51 -0.10
N SER A 94 4.38 24.35 0.93
CA SER A 94 4.29 25.81 0.73
C SER A 94 5.51 26.45 0.09
N ARG A 95 6.70 25.84 0.28
CA ARG A 95 7.97 26.33 -0.30
C ARG A 95 8.19 25.87 -1.73
N ALA A 96 7.53 24.78 -2.14
CA ALA A 96 7.57 24.29 -3.51
C ALA A 96 6.82 25.21 -4.48
N ARG A 97 5.81 25.93 -3.98
CA ARG A 97 4.93 26.76 -4.78
C ARG A 97 5.72 27.73 -5.67
N ASN A 98 5.41 27.71 -6.96
CA ASN A 98 6.08 28.48 -8.03
C ASN A 98 7.54 28.11 -8.32
N LEU A 99 8.10 27.11 -7.62
CA LEU A 99 9.47 26.63 -7.83
C LEU A 99 9.51 25.20 -8.38
N TYR A 100 8.47 24.43 -8.13
CA TYR A 100 8.37 23.01 -8.46
C TYR A 100 6.92 22.67 -8.81
N ASP A 101 6.72 21.53 -9.48
CA ASP A 101 5.38 21.02 -9.76
C ASP A 101 4.78 20.39 -8.52
N GLU A 102 3.52 20.71 -8.24
CA GLU A 102 2.74 20.21 -7.10
C GLU A 102 1.59 19.34 -7.62
N PHE A 103 1.47 18.10 -7.11
CA PHE A 103 0.46 17.13 -7.53
C PHE A 103 -0.36 16.61 -6.35
N ALA A 104 -1.64 16.32 -6.58
CA ALA A 104 -2.47 15.60 -5.63
C ALA A 104 -2.25 14.08 -5.69
N GLN A 105 -1.80 13.57 -6.83
CA GLN A 105 -1.56 12.14 -7.10
C GLN A 105 -0.06 11.83 -7.11
N PRO A 106 0.33 10.60 -6.73
CA PRO A 106 1.74 10.19 -6.75
C PRO A 106 2.29 10.10 -8.17
N ALA A 107 3.56 10.41 -8.30
CA ALA A 107 4.37 10.12 -9.48
C ALA A 107 5.70 9.53 -9.03
N VAL A 108 6.31 8.66 -9.83
CA VAL A 108 7.65 8.13 -9.56
C VAL A 108 8.65 9.30 -9.51
N ASP A 109 9.61 9.24 -8.61
CA ASP A 109 10.60 10.27 -8.27
C ASP A 109 10.03 11.54 -7.62
N ALA A 110 8.70 11.67 -7.46
CA ALA A 110 8.12 12.76 -6.70
C ALA A 110 8.34 12.58 -5.19
N VAL A 111 8.42 13.69 -4.48
CA VAL A 111 8.53 13.72 -3.02
C VAL A 111 7.15 13.85 -2.40
N MET A 112 6.71 12.82 -1.70
CA MET A 112 5.51 12.84 -0.87
C MET A 112 5.75 13.67 0.39
N VAL A 113 4.86 14.63 0.67
CA VAL A 113 4.97 15.55 1.80
C VAL A 113 3.92 15.24 2.87
N PHE A 114 4.37 14.75 4.00
CA PHE A 114 3.53 14.55 5.19
C PHE A 114 3.35 15.85 5.94
N SER A 115 2.12 16.19 6.21
CA SER A 115 1.78 17.35 7.05
C SER A 115 2.26 17.18 8.49
N GLY A 116 2.60 18.27 9.15
CA GLY A 116 2.93 18.25 10.57
C GLY A 116 1.74 17.81 11.43
N SER A 117 2.02 17.07 12.51
CA SER A 117 1.02 16.63 13.49
C SER A 117 1.63 16.58 14.89
N LYS A 118 0.81 16.25 15.92
CA LYS A 118 1.33 16.03 17.28
C LYS A 118 2.42 14.95 17.32
N ARG A 119 2.34 13.94 16.44
CA ARG A 119 3.27 12.81 16.37
C ARG A 119 4.53 13.14 15.54
N ILE A 120 4.36 13.82 14.41
CA ILE A 120 5.45 14.26 13.54
C ILE A 120 5.43 15.79 13.41
N ARG A 121 5.86 16.48 14.46
CA ARG A 121 5.73 17.96 14.57
C ARG A 121 6.39 18.73 13.44
N LYS A 122 7.47 18.20 12.87
CA LYS A 122 8.21 18.79 11.75
C LYS A 122 7.70 18.32 10.39
N GLY A 123 6.69 17.42 10.36
CA GLY A 123 6.30 16.71 9.16
C GLY A 123 7.31 15.64 8.78
N HIS A 124 7.16 15.07 7.59
CA HIS A 124 8.07 14.10 7.01
C HIS A 124 8.03 14.20 5.49
N VAL A 125 9.06 13.71 4.81
CA VAL A 125 9.11 13.59 3.35
C VAL A 125 9.67 12.23 2.96
N ALA A 126 9.15 11.66 1.88
CA ALA A 126 9.56 10.39 1.31
C ALA A 126 9.59 10.48 -0.22
N VAL A 127 10.49 9.78 -0.87
CA VAL A 127 10.60 9.75 -2.34
C VAL A 127 9.85 8.56 -2.88
N VAL A 128 8.94 8.77 -3.81
CA VAL A 128 8.17 7.70 -4.47
C VAL A 128 9.08 6.94 -5.42
N THR A 129 9.22 5.64 -5.22
CA THR A 129 10.04 4.76 -6.07
C THR A 129 9.21 3.90 -7.00
N GLN A 130 7.95 3.61 -6.61
CA GLN A 130 7.06 2.79 -7.42
C GLN A 130 5.59 3.13 -7.15
N ILE A 131 4.74 3.04 -8.18
CA ILE A 131 3.29 3.04 -8.07
C ILE A 131 2.83 1.59 -8.27
N VAL A 132 2.29 0.97 -7.21
CA VAL A 132 1.84 -0.43 -7.21
C VAL A 132 0.38 -0.53 -7.65
N SER A 133 -0.45 0.38 -7.15
CA SER A 133 -1.88 0.44 -7.46
C SER A 133 -2.41 1.87 -7.26
N PRO A 134 -3.68 2.16 -7.60
CA PRO A 134 -4.29 3.46 -7.31
C PRO A 134 -4.29 3.85 -5.82
N ARG A 135 -4.07 2.89 -4.91
CA ARG A 135 -4.04 3.10 -3.45
C ARG A 135 -2.75 2.67 -2.78
N GLU A 136 -1.76 2.23 -3.54
CA GLU A 136 -0.51 1.76 -2.96
C GLU A 136 0.69 2.23 -3.77
N ILE A 137 1.65 2.80 -3.08
CA ILE A 137 2.95 3.19 -3.62
C ILE A 137 4.06 2.62 -2.74
N VAL A 138 5.25 2.60 -3.29
CA VAL A 138 6.48 2.31 -2.55
C VAL A 138 7.31 3.58 -2.48
N VAL A 139 7.91 3.83 -1.33
CA VAL A 139 8.76 5.00 -1.10
C VAL A 139 10.08 4.61 -0.45
N ASP A 140 11.08 5.47 -0.65
CA ASP A 140 12.30 5.49 0.14
C ASP A 140 12.32 6.73 1.02
N HIS A 141 12.73 6.59 2.27
CA HIS A 141 12.84 7.73 3.19
C HIS A 141 13.87 7.47 4.29
N ALA A 142 14.28 8.50 5.01
CA ALA A 142 15.20 8.37 6.13
C ALA A 142 14.60 8.91 7.43
N ASN A 143 15.05 8.37 8.55
CA ASN A 143 14.66 8.79 9.90
C ASN A 143 13.16 8.65 10.17
N TRP A 144 12.57 7.57 9.68
CA TRP A 144 11.19 7.22 9.97
C TRP A 144 11.11 6.30 11.19
N GLN A 145 10.83 6.88 12.36
CA GLN A 145 10.78 6.16 13.65
C GLN A 145 12.05 5.37 14.00
N ASN A 146 13.14 5.61 13.28
CA ASN A 146 14.48 5.07 13.50
C ASN A 146 15.46 6.22 13.78
N HIS A 147 16.69 5.93 14.06
CA HIS A 147 17.67 6.93 14.47
C HIS A 147 18.49 7.50 13.30
N GLY A 148 17.84 7.81 12.17
CA GLY A 148 18.47 8.37 10.98
C GLY A 148 18.96 7.29 10.01
N GLU A 149 18.38 6.11 10.09
CA GLU A 149 18.53 5.04 9.11
C GLU A 149 17.64 5.33 7.88
N ILE A 150 17.93 4.67 6.77
CA ILE A 150 17.18 4.78 5.52
C ILE A 150 16.31 3.54 5.40
N ASP A 151 15.01 3.77 5.26
CA ASP A 151 14.05 2.72 4.94
C ASP A 151 13.83 2.72 3.42
N HIS A 152 14.19 1.61 2.78
CA HIS A 152 14.01 1.37 1.36
C HIS A 152 12.77 0.53 1.10
N ASN A 153 12.15 0.74 -0.05
CA ASN A 153 11.00 -0.02 -0.54
C ASN A 153 9.85 -0.09 0.47
N THR A 154 9.58 1.01 1.16
CA THR A 154 8.54 1.09 2.18
C THR A 154 7.16 1.25 1.53
N PRO A 155 6.23 0.29 1.70
CA PRO A 155 4.87 0.44 1.20
C PRO A 155 4.10 1.55 1.93
N VAL A 156 3.32 2.32 1.17
CA VAL A 156 2.41 3.33 1.69
C VAL A 156 1.03 3.12 1.07
N LEU A 157 0.02 3.01 1.93
CA LEU A 157 -1.35 2.75 1.55
C LEU A 157 -2.21 4.02 1.70
N ASP A 158 -2.88 4.43 0.63
CA ASP A 158 -3.93 5.44 0.70
C ASP A 158 -5.16 4.88 1.41
N VAL A 159 -5.51 5.50 2.53
CA VAL A 159 -6.70 5.18 3.32
C VAL A 159 -7.72 6.31 3.33
N SER A 160 -7.55 7.29 2.43
CA SER A 160 -8.51 8.36 2.24
C SER A 160 -9.83 7.83 1.68
N SER A 161 -10.95 8.40 2.09
CA SER A 161 -12.28 7.96 1.64
C SER A 161 -12.52 8.21 0.15
N LYS A 162 -11.82 9.20 -0.42
CA LYS A 162 -12.01 9.65 -1.82
C LYS A 162 -10.93 9.12 -2.77
N ASN A 163 -9.98 8.30 -2.29
CA ASN A 163 -8.80 7.89 -3.06
C ASN A 163 -8.02 9.10 -3.62
N ASP A 164 -7.81 10.09 -2.76
CA ASP A 164 -7.19 11.38 -3.09
C ASP A 164 -5.83 11.60 -2.41
N TRP A 165 -5.28 10.55 -1.80
CA TRP A 165 -4.01 10.56 -1.07
C TRP A 165 -3.93 11.54 0.11
N SER A 166 -5.06 12.10 0.54
CA SER A 166 -5.08 13.04 1.69
C SER A 166 -4.75 12.37 3.03
N ALA A 167 -4.83 11.04 3.10
CA ALA A 167 -4.59 10.26 4.31
C ALA A 167 -3.97 8.91 4.00
N VAL A 168 -2.84 8.59 4.64
CA VAL A 168 -2.09 7.36 4.36
C VAL A 168 -1.72 6.60 5.63
N ARG A 169 -1.45 5.30 5.46
CA ARG A 169 -0.76 4.44 6.43
C ARG A 169 0.57 4.02 5.83
N VAL A 170 1.60 3.97 6.65
CA VAL A 170 2.96 3.62 6.26
C VAL A 170 3.29 2.25 6.83
N TRP A 171 3.98 1.44 6.06
CA TRP A 171 4.52 0.16 6.49
C TRP A 171 5.57 0.36 7.59
N ASP A 172 5.51 -0.47 8.61
CA ASP A 172 6.48 -0.53 9.68
C ASP A 172 7.39 -1.75 9.43
N VAL A 173 8.66 -1.48 9.16
CA VAL A 173 9.63 -2.53 8.81
C VAL A 173 9.89 -3.46 10.00
N ALA A 174 9.89 -2.93 11.22
CA ALA A 174 10.16 -3.70 12.43
C ALA A 174 9.04 -4.70 12.75
N THR A 175 7.79 -4.28 12.61
CA THR A 175 6.62 -5.14 12.87
C THR A 175 6.13 -5.88 11.64
N ARG A 176 6.65 -5.56 10.44
CA ARG A 176 6.30 -6.16 9.14
C ARG A 176 4.79 -6.07 8.85
N GLN A 177 4.20 -4.92 9.11
CA GLN A 177 2.78 -4.63 8.84
C GLN A 177 2.53 -3.14 8.66
N PHE A 178 1.40 -2.77 8.06
CA PHE A 178 1.00 -1.37 8.03
C PHE A 178 0.72 -0.85 9.44
N GLY A 179 1.39 0.24 9.81
CA GLY A 179 1.15 0.93 11.07
C GLY A 179 -0.33 1.32 11.21
N THR A 180 -0.88 1.34 12.42
CA THR A 180 -2.28 1.72 12.66
C THR A 180 -2.54 3.23 12.55
N HIS A 181 -1.47 4.03 12.53
CA HIS A 181 -1.55 5.49 12.50
C HIS A 181 -1.87 6.01 11.10
N ILE A 182 -2.79 6.97 11.03
CA ILE A 182 -3.13 7.67 9.79
C ILE A 182 -2.39 9.00 9.76
N TYR A 183 -1.65 9.24 8.69
CA TYR A 183 -0.90 10.47 8.44
C TYR A 183 -1.58 11.30 7.34
N ARG A 184 -1.63 12.61 7.53
CA ARG A 184 -2.12 13.53 6.51
C ARG A 184 -1.01 13.86 5.53
N ILE A 185 -1.36 13.92 4.25
CA ILE A 185 -0.47 14.28 3.15
C ILE A 185 -0.88 15.64 2.60
N SER A 186 0.10 16.49 2.35
CA SER A 186 -0.11 17.77 1.67
C SER A 186 -0.16 17.58 0.14
N GLY A 187 0.57 16.61 -0.38
CA GLY A 187 0.65 16.27 -1.80
C GLY A 187 2.03 15.74 -2.16
N PHE A 188 2.33 15.78 -3.46
CA PHE A 188 3.58 15.30 -4.07
C PHE A 188 4.25 16.43 -4.83
N ILE A 189 5.57 16.55 -4.71
CA ILE A 189 6.38 17.60 -5.34
C ILE A 189 7.38 16.94 -6.28
N ALA A 190 7.51 17.45 -7.51
CA ALA A 190 8.54 17.03 -8.44
C ALA A 190 9.23 18.23 -9.09
N GLY A 191 10.42 18.01 -9.65
CA GLY A 191 11.05 18.98 -10.52
C GLY A 191 10.16 19.27 -11.75
N HIS A 192 10.28 20.46 -12.33
CA HIS A 192 9.52 20.77 -13.54
C HIS A 192 9.82 19.76 -14.65
N SER A 193 8.77 19.07 -15.12
CA SER A 193 8.85 18.18 -16.28
C SER A 193 9.09 19.00 -17.53
N GLY A 194 10.36 19.25 -17.90
CA GLY A 194 10.61 19.99 -19.12
C GLY A 194 11.99 20.60 -19.35
N VAL A 195 12.91 20.50 -18.40
CA VAL A 195 14.31 20.81 -18.68
C VAL A 195 15.12 19.53 -18.60
N ALA A 196 15.08 18.73 -19.67
CA ALA A 196 16.21 17.88 -19.98
C ALA A 196 17.42 18.82 -20.04
N ALA A 197 18.34 18.67 -19.09
CA ALA A 197 19.65 19.32 -19.20
C ALA A 197 20.33 18.74 -20.44
N GLY A 198 20.09 19.40 -21.57
CA GLY A 198 20.87 19.25 -22.79
C GLY A 198 22.10 20.10 -22.63
N SER A 199 23.22 19.45 -22.53
CA SER A 199 24.52 19.83 -23.11
C SER A 199 25.60 18.94 -22.56
#